data_d695600822b9ba91d2b38c65322e54b1
#
_entry.id   d695600822b9ba91d2b38c65322e54b1
#
_cell.length_a   1.000
_cell.length_b   1.000
_cell.length_c   1.000
_cell.angle_alpha   90.00
_cell.angle_beta   90.00
_cell.angle_gamma   90.00
#
_symmetry.space_group_name_H-M   'P 1'
#
loop_
_entity.id
_entity.type
_entity.pdbx_description
1 polymer ?
#
loop_
_entity_poly.entity_id
_entity_poly.type
_entity_poly.pdbx_seq_one_letter_code
_entity_poly.pdbx_strand_id
1 'polypeptide(L)'
;GDLASGAALRLHRANFPVVMTDLPQPTAIRRTVCFSQAIRFGKTTVEDAVGVCCKTAREVKAALSVGEIPVLPDETASCRTWLHPEVLVDGILAKRNLGTKITDAPLVIALGPGFCAGRDCHAVIETMRGHTLGRVIWDGEPIPNTNIPGLIGGYAGERVLRAPADGIFCQKLEIGAVVRAGDVAGEVAGQPMRCTIYGVLRGILADGTPVFRGMKAGDVDPRCKPEYCTTASDKALAVGGGVLEAVLHLHHQHPKTGK
;
A
#
# COMPACT_ATOMS: atom_id res chain seq x y z
N GLY A 1 0.20 -2.69 0.07
CA GLY A 1 1.37 -1.85 0.31
C GLY A 1 1.08 -0.67 1.23
N ASP A 2 2.07 0.24 1.42
CA ASP A 2 1.99 1.34 2.40
C ASP A 2 0.88 2.38 2.12
N LEU A 3 0.57 2.67 0.85
CA LEU A 3 -0.51 3.60 0.52
C LEU A 3 -1.89 3.01 0.84
N ALA A 4 -2.12 1.75 0.50
CA ALA A 4 -3.36 1.06 0.88
C ALA A 4 -3.50 0.96 2.41
N SER A 5 -2.39 0.72 3.12
CA SER A 5 -2.37 0.72 4.58
C SER A 5 -2.67 2.10 5.18
N GLY A 6 -2.18 3.18 4.55
CA GLY A 6 -2.54 4.55 4.95
C GLY A 6 -4.02 4.86 4.76
N ALA A 7 -4.62 4.38 3.68
CA ALA A 7 -6.07 4.48 3.46
C ALA A 7 -6.85 3.69 4.52
N ALA A 8 -6.41 2.45 4.79
CA ALA A 8 -7.00 1.61 5.83
C ALA A 8 -6.93 2.27 7.23
N LEU A 9 -5.79 2.86 7.59
CA LEU A 9 -5.62 3.62 8.84
C LEU A 9 -6.62 4.78 8.95
N ARG A 10 -6.78 5.57 7.89
CA ARG A 10 -7.70 6.71 7.89
C ARG A 10 -9.16 6.28 8.07
N LEU A 11 -9.57 5.23 7.34
CA LEU A 11 -10.91 4.68 7.45
C LEU A 11 -11.16 4.06 8.83
N HIS A 12 -10.20 3.26 9.32
CA HIS A 12 -10.29 2.61 10.63
C HIS A 12 -10.41 3.63 11.77
N ARG A 13 -9.57 4.69 11.77
CA ARG A 13 -9.63 5.78 12.74
C ARG A 13 -10.90 6.62 12.65
N ALA A 14 -11.56 6.60 11.50
CA ALA A 14 -12.88 7.21 11.30
C ALA A 14 -14.03 6.22 11.61
N ASN A 15 -13.74 5.10 12.29
CA ASN A 15 -14.68 4.06 12.72
C ASN A 15 -15.38 3.32 11.58
N PHE A 16 -14.81 3.28 10.37
CA PHE A 16 -15.29 2.39 9.33
C PHE A 16 -14.74 0.97 9.54
N PRO A 17 -15.56 -0.09 9.38
CA PRO A 17 -15.06 -1.45 9.32
C PRO A 17 -14.25 -1.63 8.03
N VAL A 18 -12.99 -2.02 8.16
CA VAL A 18 -12.05 -2.19 7.03
C VAL A 18 -11.65 -3.64 6.92
N VAL A 19 -11.72 -4.19 5.72
CA VAL A 19 -11.13 -5.49 5.36
C VAL A 19 -10.12 -5.25 4.25
N MET A 20 -8.94 -5.86 4.35
CA MET A 20 -7.90 -5.74 3.35
C MET A 20 -7.61 -7.08 2.67
N THR A 21 -7.19 -7.02 1.42
CA THR A 21 -6.65 -8.18 0.70
C THR A 21 -5.25 -7.85 0.17
N ASP A 22 -4.42 -8.86 0.04
CA ASP A 22 -3.11 -8.76 -0.62
C ASP A 22 -2.73 -10.14 -1.19
N LEU A 23 -1.63 -10.20 -1.91
CA LEU A 23 -1.07 -11.44 -2.42
C LEU A 23 -0.77 -12.43 -1.26
N PRO A 24 -0.86 -13.75 -1.48
CA PRO A 24 -0.40 -14.74 -0.50
C PRO A 24 1.07 -14.57 -0.10
N GLN A 25 1.89 -14.02 -1.01
CA GLN A 25 3.27 -13.59 -0.75
C GLN A 25 3.40 -12.09 -1.03
N PRO A 26 3.13 -11.22 -0.04
CA PRO A 26 3.15 -9.79 -0.24
C PRO A 26 4.54 -9.27 -0.65
N THR A 27 4.57 -8.36 -1.61
CA THR A 27 5.79 -7.74 -2.15
C THR A 27 6.02 -6.31 -1.66
N ALA A 28 5.36 -5.92 -0.58
CA ALA A 28 5.55 -4.60 0.02
C ALA A 28 6.98 -4.44 0.54
N ILE A 29 7.63 -3.32 0.19
CA ILE A 29 9.00 -3.03 0.67
C ILE A 29 8.99 -2.27 2.01
N ARG A 30 8.02 -1.37 2.23
CA ARG A 30 7.85 -0.66 3.51
C ARG A 30 7.05 -1.50 4.50
N ARG A 31 7.56 -2.69 4.79
CA ARG A 31 6.84 -3.76 5.52
C ARG A 31 6.32 -3.33 6.89
N THR A 32 7.09 -2.56 7.62
CA THR A 32 6.78 -2.08 8.98
C THR A 32 5.55 -1.15 9.06
N VAL A 33 5.08 -0.65 7.93
CA VAL A 33 3.87 0.19 7.82
C VAL A 33 2.84 -0.42 6.86
N CYS A 34 2.86 -1.75 6.69
CA CYS A 34 1.95 -2.46 5.79
C CYS A 34 1.19 -3.55 6.54
N PHE A 35 -0.14 -3.49 6.51
CA PHE A 35 -0.99 -4.52 7.11
C PHE A 35 -0.84 -5.89 6.46
N SER A 36 -0.34 -5.96 5.22
CA SER A 36 -0.04 -7.23 4.54
C SER A 36 0.97 -8.12 5.28
N GLN A 37 1.75 -7.57 6.24
CA GLN A 37 2.60 -8.39 7.09
C GLN A 37 1.81 -9.36 7.98
N ALA A 38 0.53 -9.10 8.25
CA ALA A 38 -0.33 -10.06 8.93
C ALA A 38 -0.42 -11.40 8.18
N ILE A 39 -0.36 -11.40 6.84
CA ILE A 39 -0.37 -12.64 6.03
C ILE A 39 0.85 -13.52 6.33
N ARG A 40 2.01 -12.91 6.60
CA ARG A 40 3.25 -13.64 6.93
C ARG A 40 3.33 -14.10 8.38
N PHE A 41 2.88 -13.25 9.31
CA PHE A 41 3.12 -13.43 10.75
C PHE A 41 1.85 -13.70 11.56
N GLY A 42 0.69 -13.83 10.90
CA GLY A 42 -0.61 -13.97 11.55
C GLY A 42 -1.17 -12.65 12.04
N LYS A 43 -0.34 -11.75 12.56
CA LYS A 43 -0.73 -10.45 13.11
C LYS A 43 0.36 -9.41 12.87
N THR A 44 -0.04 -8.15 12.70
CA THR A 44 0.87 -7.00 12.59
C THR A 44 0.22 -5.76 13.21
N THR A 45 1.05 -4.81 13.63
CA THR A 45 0.58 -3.51 14.12
C THR A 45 1.18 -2.41 13.24
N VAL A 46 0.35 -1.51 12.78
CA VAL A 46 0.77 -0.29 12.07
C VAL A 46 0.26 0.89 12.88
N GLU A 47 1.18 1.61 13.52
CA GLU A 47 0.89 2.67 14.48
C GLU A 47 -0.01 2.15 15.63
N ASP A 48 -1.28 2.58 15.69
CA ASP A 48 -2.26 2.21 16.71
C ASP A 48 -3.27 1.14 16.25
N ALA A 49 -3.21 0.72 14.99
CA ALA A 49 -4.14 -0.24 14.42
C ALA A 49 -3.51 -1.62 14.25
N VAL A 50 -4.31 -2.64 14.51
CA VAL A 50 -3.90 -4.05 14.46
C VAL A 50 -4.50 -4.71 13.24
N GLY A 51 -3.65 -5.33 12.40
CA GLY A 51 -4.03 -6.19 11.29
C GLY A 51 -3.88 -7.67 11.64
N VAL A 52 -4.85 -8.47 11.27
CA VAL A 52 -4.89 -9.91 11.57
C VAL A 52 -5.14 -10.71 10.28
N CYS A 53 -4.34 -11.76 10.05
CA CYS A 53 -4.55 -12.65 8.92
C CYS A 53 -5.83 -13.47 9.12
N CYS A 54 -6.74 -13.37 8.16
CA CYS A 54 -8.00 -14.11 8.15
C CYS A 54 -8.13 -14.91 6.86
N LYS A 55 -8.69 -16.10 6.93
CA LYS A 55 -8.92 -17.00 5.78
C LYS A 55 -10.40 -17.33 5.56
N THR A 56 -11.24 -17.05 6.53
CA THR A 56 -12.67 -17.39 6.53
C THR A 56 -13.53 -16.20 6.91
N ALA A 57 -14.79 -16.20 6.48
CA ALA A 57 -15.77 -15.20 6.86
C ALA A 57 -15.99 -15.12 8.39
N ARG A 58 -15.87 -16.25 9.09
CA ARG A 58 -15.99 -16.32 10.55
C ARG A 58 -14.84 -15.55 11.22
N GLU A 59 -13.61 -15.74 10.76
CA GLU A 59 -12.43 -15.04 11.28
C GLU A 59 -12.52 -13.53 11.01
N VAL A 60 -12.94 -13.14 9.80
CA VAL A 60 -13.17 -11.74 9.44
C VAL A 60 -14.17 -11.08 10.39
N LYS A 61 -15.32 -11.75 10.62
CA LYS A 61 -16.34 -11.24 11.54
C LYS A 61 -15.82 -11.11 12.97
N ALA A 62 -15.04 -12.09 13.44
CA ALA A 62 -14.46 -12.07 14.77
C ALA A 62 -13.45 -10.91 14.92
N ALA A 63 -12.55 -10.71 13.95
CA ALA A 63 -11.57 -9.62 13.98
C ALA A 63 -12.27 -8.24 13.97
N LEU A 64 -13.25 -8.04 13.09
CA LEU A 64 -14.01 -6.79 13.04
C LEU A 64 -14.75 -6.50 14.36
N SER A 65 -15.26 -7.52 15.06
CA SER A 65 -16.00 -7.33 16.32
C SER A 65 -15.14 -6.83 17.48
N VAL A 66 -13.83 -6.98 17.39
CA VAL A 66 -12.86 -6.50 18.39
C VAL A 66 -12.06 -5.28 17.89
N GLY A 67 -12.47 -4.69 16.77
CA GLY A 67 -11.83 -3.50 16.21
C GLY A 67 -10.48 -3.77 15.53
N GLU A 68 -10.20 -5.00 15.12
CA GLU A 68 -9.01 -5.33 14.31
C GLU A 68 -9.33 -5.25 12.81
N ILE A 69 -8.30 -5.09 11.99
CA ILE A 69 -8.39 -5.05 10.51
C ILE A 69 -8.09 -6.45 9.95
N PRO A 70 -9.10 -7.20 9.46
CA PRO A 70 -8.86 -8.44 8.75
C PRO A 70 -8.02 -8.23 7.48
N VAL A 71 -7.02 -9.09 7.27
CA VAL A 71 -6.18 -9.10 6.07
C VAL A 71 -6.21 -10.49 5.46
N LEU A 72 -6.75 -10.62 4.26
CA LEU A 72 -6.92 -11.90 3.58
C LEU A 72 -5.84 -12.10 2.51
N PRO A 73 -5.22 -13.29 2.42
CA PRO A 73 -4.40 -13.69 1.28
C PRO A 73 -5.31 -14.02 0.07
N ASP A 74 -5.85 -12.99 -0.56
CA ASP A 74 -6.83 -13.08 -1.65
C ASP A 74 -6.45 -12.10 -2.77
N GLU A 75 -5.70 -12.62 -3.74
CA GLU A 75 -5.13 -11.86 -4.86
C GLU A 75 -6.19 -11.17 -5.74
N THR A 76 -7.36 -11.81 -5.88
CA THR A 76 -8.43 -11.36 -6.77
C THR A 76 -9.54 -10.62 -6.05
N ALA A 77 -9.40 -10.42 -4.73
CA ALA A 77 -10.46 -9.90 -3.87
C ALA A 77 -11.78 -10.68 -4.04
N SER A 78 -11.68 -12.00 -4.17
CA SER A 78 -12.85 -12.91 -4.31
C SER A 78 -13.77 -12.82 -3.09
N CYS A 79 -13.24 -12.44 -1.94
CA CYS A 79 -14.02 -12.22 -0.71
C CYS A 79 -15.16 -11.19 -0.88
N ARG A 80 -15.09 -10.29 -1.86
CA ARG A 80 -16.16 -9.33 -2.16
C ARG A 80 -17.51 -10.01 -2.45
N THR A 81 -17.48 -11.24 -2.97
CA THR A 81 -18.70 -12.00 -3.31
C THR A 81 -19.53 -12.41 -2.10
N TRP A 82 -18.92 -12.50 -0.91
CA TRP A 82 -19.60 -12.83 0.33
C TRP A 82 -19.54 -11.71 1.38
N LEU A 83 -18.58 -10.77 1.25
CA LEU A 83 -18.53 -9.57 2.09
C LEU A 83 -19.58 -8.54 1.68
N HIS A 84 -19.90 -8.45 0.39
CA HIS A 84 -20.76 -7.43 -0.20
C HIS A 84 -20.39 -6.02 0.28
N PRO A 85 -19.13 -5.55 0.04
CA PRO A 85 -18.69 -4.27 0.55
C PRO A 85 -19.49 -3.12 -0.08
N GLU A 86 -19.81 -2.10 0.70
CA GLU A 86 -20.39 -0.84 0.18
C GLU A 86 -19.34 -0.01 -0.57
N VAL A 87 -18.08 -0.13 -0.18
CA VAL A 87 -16.94 0.56 -0.77
C VAL A 87 -15.86 -0.44 -1.11
N LEU A 88 -15.36 -0.39 -2.34
CA LEU A 88 -14.16 -1.09 -2.79
C LEU A 88 -13.08 -0.06 -3.08
N VAL A 89 -11.88 -0.26 -2.52
CA VAL A 89 -10.71 0.59 -2.79
C VAL A 89 -9.64 -0.22 -3.48
N ASP A 90 -9.35 0.07 -4.75
CA ASP A 90 -8.19 -0.50 -5.44
C ASP A 90 -6.93 0.26 -5.04
N GLY A 91 -6.15 -0.35 -4.15
CA GLY A 91 -4.87 0.14 -3.67
C GLY A 91 -3.67 -0.65 -4.17
N ILE A 92 -3.80 -1.41 -5.26
CA ILE A 92 -2.74 -2.27 -5.82
C ILE A 92 -1.56 -1.42 -6.34
N LEU A 93 -1.84 -0.27 -6.95
CA LEU A 93 -0.84 0.65 -7.52
C LEU A 93 0.01 0.05 -8.66
N ALA A 94 -0.57 -0.83 -9.44
CA ALA A 94 0.08 -1.46 -10.60
C ALA A 94 0.36 -0.49 -11.77
N LYS A 95 -0.08 0.76 -11.68
CA LYS A 95 -0.01 1.80 -12.73
C LYS A 95 -0.82 1.45 -13.99
N ARG A 96 -1.68 0.49 -13.88
CA ARG A 96 -2.68 0.06 -14.85
C ARG A 96 -3.83 -0.61 -14.12
N ASN A 97 -5.02 -0.57 -14.67
CA ASN A 97 -6.15 -1.33 -14.16
C ASN A 97 -5.92 -2.83 -14.42
N LEU A 98 -6.01 -3.67 -13.38
CA LEU A 98 -5.86 -5.11 -13.44
C LEU A 98 -7.20 -5.86 -13.49
N GLY A 99 -8.31 -5.15 -13.69
CA GLY A 99 -9.63 -5.75 -13.84
C GLY A 99 -10.70 -5.18 -12.90
N THR A 100 -10.39 -4.12 -12.14
CA THR A 100 -11.36 -3.40 -11.31
C THR A 100 -12.39 -2.69 -12.20
N LYS A 101 -13.66 -2.83 -11.86
CA LYS A 101 -14.79 -2.25 -12.59
C LYS A 101 -15.61 -1.36 -11.67
N ILE A 102 -16.18 -0.32 -12.22
CA ILE A 102 -17.08 0.59 -11.51
C ILE A 102 -18.28 -0.13 -10.86
N THR A 103 -18.62 -1.32 -11.36
CA THR A 103 -19.73 -2.17 -10.88
C THR A 103 -19.33 -3.17 -9.78
N ASP A 104 -18.08 -3.19 -9.34
CA ASP A 104 -17.59 -4.15 -8.35
C ASP A 104 -18.10 -3.88 -6.92
N ALA A 105 -18.57 -2.65 -6.66
CA ALA A 105 -19.24 -2.25 -5.43
C ALA A 105 -20.12 -1.00 -5.70
N PRO A 106 -21.05 -0.65 -4.78
CA PRO A 106 -21.79 0.62 -4.86
C PRO A 106 -20.90 1.85 -4.98
N LEU A 107 -19.74 1.85 -4.33
CA LEU A 107 -18.69 2.83 -4.50
C LEU A 107 -17.35 2.13 -4.78
N VAL A 108 -16.74 2.43 -5.91
CA VAL A 108 -15.39 1.97 -6.28
C VAL A 108 -14.47 3.17 -6.34
N ILE A 109 -13.39 3.13 -5.57
CA ILE A 109 -12.33 4.14 -5.52
C ILE A 109 -11.03 3.50 -5.97
N ALA A 110 -10.23 4.18 -6.79
CA ALA A 110 -8.92 3.70 -7.21
C ALA A 110 -7.80 4.67 -6.81
N LEU A 111 -6.60 4.14 -6.57
CA LEU A 111 -5.44 4.95 -6.17
C LEU A 111 -4.45 5.13 -7.32
N GLY A 112 -4.28 6.37 -7.78
CA GLY A 112 -3.26 6.78 -8.73
C GLY A 112 -3.51 6.38 -10.19
N PRO A 113 -2.47 6.44 -11.03
CA PRO A 113 -2.61 6.29 -12.48
C PRO A 113 -2.98 4.87 -12.91
N GLY A 114 -3.64 4.78 -14.05
CA GLY A 114 -4.15 3.55 -14.63
C GLY A 114 -5.66 3.40 -14.56
N PHE A 115 -6.35 4.38 -13.95
CA PHE A 115 -7.80 4.42 -13.81
C PHE A 115 -8.36 5.74 -14.33
N CYS A 116 -9.57 5.69 -14.85
CA CYS A 116 -10.37 6.85 -15.23
C CYS A 116 -11.65 6.86 -14.39
N ALA A 117 -11.86 7.92 -13.61
CA ALA A 117 -13.10 8.14 -12.87
C ALA A 117 -14.25 8.34 -13.86
N GLY A 118 -15.43 7.83 -13.53
CA GLY A 118 -16.60 7.80 -14.41
C GLY A 118 -16.63 6.63 -15.40
N ARG A 119 -15.49 5.92 -15.61
CA ARG A 119 -15.41 4.75 -16.49
C ARG A 119 -15.03 3.47 -15.72
N ASP A 120 -13.89 3.49 -15.04
CA ASP A 120 -13.33 2.31 -14.36
C ASP A 120 -13.75 2.24 -12.89
N CYS A 121 -13.97 3.40 -12.28
CA CYS A 121 -14.31 3.61 -10.88
C CYS A 121 -15.11 4.91 -10.72
N HIS A 122 -15.67 5.14 -9.53
CA HIS A 122 -16.43 6.37 -9.23
C HIS A 122 -15.51 7.54 -8.90
N ALA A 123 -14.35 7.27 -8.29
CA ALA A 123 -13.36 8.28 -7.96
C ALA A 123 -11.94 7.72 -8.06
N VAL A 124 -10.99 8.57 -8.45
CA VAL A 124 -9.55 8.28 -8.40
C VAL A 124 -8.89 9.24 -7.42
N ILE A 125 -8.00 8.72 -6.58
CA ILE A 125 -7.22 9.55 -5.66
C ILE A 125 -5.84 9.81 -6.27
N GLU A 126 -5.50 11.09 -6.43
CA GLU A 126 -4.18 11.50 -6.95
C GLU A 126 -3.04 11.04 -6.03
N THR A 127 -2.06 10.35 -6.60
CA THR A 127 -0.90 9.85 -5.87
C THR A 127 0.42 10.51 -6.26
N MET A 128 0.45 11.40 -7.24
CA MET A 128 1.64 12.17 -7.59
C MET A 128 1.97 13.15 -6.45
N ARG A 129 3.27 13.16 -6.02
CA ARG A 129 3.72 14.17 -5.06
C ARG A 129 3.63 15.57 -5.65
N GLY A 130 3.17 16.52 -4.86
CA GLY A 130 2.99 17.90 -5.26
C GLY A 130 1.68 18.49 -4.72
N HIS A 131 1.26 19.58 -5.33
CA HIS A 131 0.10 20.37 -4.87
C HIS A 131 -1.23 19.60 -4.87
N THR A 132 -1.38 18.62 -5.74
CA THR A 132 -2.62 17.85 -5.92
C THR A 132 -2.62 16.50 -5.21
N LEU A 133 -1.57 16.15 -4.45
CA LEU A 133 -1.48 14.88 -3.74
C LEU A 133 -2.70 14.66 -2.83
N GLY A 134 -3.35 13.51 -2.98
CA GLY A 134 -4.54 13.14 -2.20
C GLY A 134 -5.85 13.73 -2.72
N ARG A 135 -5.84 14.54 -3.77
CA ARG A 135 -7.05 15.10 -4.36
C ARG A 135 -7.97 14.00 -4.90
N VAL A 136 -9.25 14.12 -4.66
CA VAL A 136 -10.29 13.28 -5.24
C VAL A 136 -10.61 13.79 -6.66
N ILE A 137 -10.55 12.88 -7.63
CA ILE A 137 -10.88 13.11 -9.04
C ILE A 137 -12.17 12.35 -9.31
N TRP A 138 -13.24 13.07 -9.64
CA TRP A 138 -14.56 12.51 -9.89
C TRP A 138 -14.83 12.23 -11.36
N ASP A 139 -14.04 12.83 -12.25
CA ASP A 139 -14.13 12.66 -13.70
C ASP A 139 -12.73 12.73 -14.32
N GLY A 140 -12.41 11.78 -15.20
CA GLY A 140 -11.12 11.70 -15.89
C GLY A 140 -10.02 10.97 -15.12
N GLU A 141 -8.78 11.27 -15.47
CA GLU A 141 -7.57 10.49 -15.04
C GLU A 141 -6.67 11.34 -14.13
N PRO A 142 -5.93 10.68 -13.21
CA PRO A 142 -4.89 11.34 -12.43
C PRO A 142 -3.66 11.62 -13.30
N ILE A 143 -2.69 12.35 -12.75
CA ILE A 143 -1.41 12.63 -13.41
C ILE A 143 -0.74 11.31 -13.82
N PRO A 144 -0.30 11.18 -15.11
CA PRO A 144 0.34 9.97 -15.61
C PRO A 144 1.60 9.59 -14.81
N ASN A 145 1.88 8.29 -14.74
CA ASN A 145 3.08 7.80 -14.10
C ASN A 145 4.34 8.22 -14.86
N THR A 146 5.25 8.90 -14.21
CA THR A 146 6.53 9.35 -14.80
C THR A 146 7.64 8.31 -14.72
N ASN A 147 7.45 7.21 -13.99
CA ASN A 147 8.48 6.23 -13.60
C ASN A 147 9.65 6.82 -12.78
N ILE A 148 9.61 8.11 -12.46
CA ILE A 148 10.61 8.78 -11.64
C ILE A 148 10.12 8.81 -10.21
N PRO A 149 10.89 8.24 -9.25
CA PRO A 149 10.54 8.34 -7.83
C PRO A 149 10.50 9.80 -7.36
N GLY A 150 9.57 10.13 -6.47
CA GLY A 150 9.48 11.47 -5.93
C GLY A 150 10.78 11.89 -5.20
N LEU A 151 11.15 13.16 -5.33
CA LEU A 151 12.32 13.74 -4.68
C LEU A 151 12.13 13.75 -3.16
N ILE A 152 13.13 13.23 -2.43
CA ILE A 152 13.21 13.26 -0.96
C ILE A 152 14.65 13.59 -0.57
N GLY A 153 14.84 14.68 0.17
CA GLY A 153 16.17 15.09 0.63
C GLY A 153 17.21 15.27 -0.49
N GLY A 154 16.76 15.70 -1.67
CA GLY A 154 17.63 15.90 -2.83
C GLY A 154 17.87 14.65 -3.70
N TYR A 155 17.33 13.48 -3.32
CA TYR A 155 17.49 12.22 -4.04
C TYR A 155 16.17 11.71 -4.61
N ALA A 156 16.19 11.13 -5.80
CA ALA A 156 15.03 10.55 -6.48
C ALA A 156 15.24 9.06 -6.75
N GLY A 157 15.82 8.69 -7.88
CA GLY A 157 16.09 7.32 -8.29
C GLY A 157 17.13 6.61 -7.42
N GLU A 158 18.13 7.35 -6.97
CA GLU A 158 19.28 6.86 -6.20
C GLU A 158 18.88 6.20 -4.88
N ARG A 159 17.79 6.64 -4.28
CA ARG A 159 17.28 6.05 -3.03
C ARG A 159 16.55 4.73 -3.21
N VAL A 160 16.26 4.32 -4.46
CA VAL A 160 15.54 3.09 -4.76
C VAL A 160 16.52 1.97 -5.04
N LEU A 161 16.47 0.92 -4.24
CA LEU A 161 17.24 -0.30 -4.45
C LEU A 161 16.46 -1.24 -5.36
N ARG A 162 17.13 -1.80 -6.37
CA ARG A 162 16.52 -2.71 -7.34
C ARG A 162 17.22 -4.07 -7.32
N ALA A 163 16.45 -5.13 -7.52
CA ALA A 163 16.98 -6.49 -7.64
C ALA A 163 18.02 -6.57 -8.77
N PRO A 164 19.24 -7.07 -8.52
CA PRO A 164 20.32 -7.12 -9.51
C PRO A 164 20.13 -8.24 -10.55
N ALA A 165 19.33 -9.26 -10.24
CA ALA A 165 19.07 -10.41 -11.09
C ALA A 165 17.66 -10.95 -10.88
N ASP A 166 17.24 -11.91 -11.71
CA ASP A 166 16.10 -12.79 -11.46
C ASP A 166 16.46 -13.82 -10.39
N GLY A 167 15.51 -14.19 -9.54
CA GLY A 167 15.72 -15.22 -8.54
C GLY A 167 14.96 -14.97 -7.23
N ILE A 168 15.50 -15.53 -6.15
CA ILE A 168 14.96 -15.36 -4.81
C ILE A 168 15.78 -14.30 -4.08
N PHE A 169 15.08 -13.32 -3.51
CA PHE A 169 15.71 -12.24 -2.73
C PHE A 169 16.14 -12.76 -1.38
N CYS A 170 17.42 -12.54 -1.03
CA CYS A 170 18.00 -12.83 0.27
C CYS A 170 18.31 -11.51 1.00
N GLN A 171 17.59 -11.25 2.08
CA GLN A 171 17.75 -10.04 2.89
C GLN A 171 19.05 -10.12 3.71
N LYS A 172 19.81 -9.01 3.77
CA LYS A 172 21.05 -8.91 4.59
C LYS A 172 20.94 -7.84 5.69
N LEU A 173 20.13 -6.79 5.49
CA LEU A 173 19.95 -5.72 6.46
C LEU A 173 18.48 -5.58 6.81
N GLU A 174 18.21 -5.14 8.04
CA GLU A 174 16.86 -4.87 8.52
C GLU A 174 16.39 -3.45 8.22
N ILE A 175 15.06 -3.25 8.16
CA ILE A 175 14.46 -1.91 8.13
C ILE A 175 14.87 -1.16 9.41
N GLY A 176 15.30 0.09 9.24
CA GLY A 176 15.84 0.92 10.33
C GLY A 176 17.36 0.96 10.39
N ALA A 177 18.08 0.07 9.68
CA ALA A 177 19.54 0.12 9.61
C ALA A 177 20.02 1.42 8.97
N VAL A 178 21.03 2.04 9.59
CA VAL A 178 21.79 3.16 8.99
C VAL A 178 22.76 2.58 7.98
N VAL A 179 22.72 3.07 6.75
CA VAL A 179 23.49 2.54 5.63
C VAL A 179 24.30 3.62 4.93
N ARG A 180 25.38 3.21 4.26
CA ARG A 180 26.22 4.03 3.40
C ARG A 180 26.21 3.50 1.97
N ALA A 181 26.62 4.34 1.03
CA ALA A 181 26.86 3.90 -0.34
C ALA A 181 27.88 2.74 -0.35
N GLY A 182 27.52 1.64 -1.05
CA GLY A 182 28.31 0.41 -1.11
C GLY A 182 27.85 -0.70 -0.17
N ASP A 183 27.14 -0.40 0.92
CA ASP A 183 26.61 -1.42 1.85
C ASP A 183 25.66 -2.38 1.13
N VAL A 184 25.77 -3.67 1.44
CA VAL A 184 24.95 -4.72 0.84
C VAL A 184 23.65 -4.88 1.64
N ALA A 185 22.53 -4.40 1.09
CA ALA A 185 21.22 -4.52 1.72
C ALA A 185 20.57 -5.89 1.52
N GLY A 186 20.90 -6.57 0.44
CA GLY A 186 20.41 -7.90 0.08
C GLY A 186 21.16 -8.46 -1.10
N GLU A 187 20.79 -9.66 -1.53
CA GLU A 187 21.36 -10.30 -2.72
C GLU A 187 20.32 -11.13 -3.47
N VAL A 188 20.57 -11.39 -4.75
CA VAL A 188 19.77 -12.28 -5.61
C VAL A 188 20.73 -13.10 -6.46
N ALA A 189 20.60 -14.42 -6.45
CA ALA A 189 21.46 -15.33 -7.21
C ALA A 189 22.98 -15.04 -7.01
N GLY A 190 23.39 -14.72 -5.77
CA GLY A 190 24.78 -14.37 -5.42
C GLY A 190 25.21 -12.96 -5.85
N GLN A 191 24.35 -12.18 -6.51
CA GLN A 191 24.65 -10.80 -6.88
C GLN A 191 24.20 -9.82 -5.80
N PRO A 192 25.09 -8.95 -5.25
CA PRO A 192 24.74 -8.04 -4.19
C PRO A 192 23.89 -6.88 -4.66
N MET A 193 22.83 -6.55 -3.91
CA MET A 193 22.05 -5.33 -4.02
C MET A 193 22.64 -4.28 -3.05
N ARG A 194 23.32 -3.27 -3.60
CA ARG A 194 24.03 -2.28 -2.80
C ARG A 194 23.23 -0.99 -2.63
N CYS A 195 23.35 -0.39 -1.44
CA CYS A 195 22.89 0.96 -1.18
C CYS A 195 23.71 1.95 -2.01
N THR A 196 23.08 2.99 -2.54
CA THR A 196 23.71 3.98 -3.41
C THR A 196 23.94 5.31 -2.72
N ILE A 197 23.27 5.54 -1.57
CA ILE A 197 23.34 6.77 -0.78
C ILE A 197 23.48 6.46 0.71
N TYR A 198 23.88 7.46 1.49
CA TYR A 198 23.79 7.44 2.94
C TYR A 198 22.34 7.69 3.37
N GLY A 199 21.89 6.97 4.40
CA GLY A 199 20.54 7.12 4.94
C GLY A 199 20.11 6.00 5.88
N VAL A 200 18.81 5.92 6.12
CA VAL A 200 18.17 4.80 6.82
C VAL A 200 17.48 3.89 5.81
N LEU A 201 17.70 2.59 5.88
CA LEU A 201 16.99 1.61 5.08
C LEU A 201 15.52 1.59 5.54
N ARG A 202 14.67 2.34 4.84
CA ARG A 202 13.26 2.53 5.21
C ARG A 202 12.35 1.43 4.70
N GLY A 203 12.80 0.69 3.73
CA GLY A 203 12.04 -0.41 3.16
C GLY A 203 12.94 -1.39 2.44
N ILE A 204 12.60 -2.67 2.56
CA ILE A 204 13.25 -3.77 1.86
C ILE A 204 12.27 -4.93 1.73
N LEU A 205 12.34 -5.68 0.63
CA LEU A 205 11.57 -6.90 0.44
C LEU A 205 11.85 -7.91 1.56
N ALA A 206 10.88 -8.74 1.84
CA ALA A 206 11.09 -9.83 2.76
C ALA A 206 11.99 -10.89 2.15
N ASP A 207 12.76 -11.55 3.01
CA ASP A 207 13.55 -12.72 2.64
C ASP A 207 12.69 -13.79 1.95
N GLY A 208 13.26 -14.49 0.97
CA GLY A 208 12.57 -15.52 0.20
C GLY A 208 11.59 -14.99 -0.85
N THR A 209 11.50 -13.68 -1.11
CA THR A 209 10.60 -13.12 -2.13
C THR A 209 11.14 -13.39 -3.54
N PRO A 210 10.35 -14.00 -4.46
CA PRO A 210 10.70 -14.08 -5.87
C PRO A 210 10.78 -12.69 -6.51
N VAL A 211 11.84 -12.42 -7.24
CA VAL A 211 12.09 -11.12 -7.88
C VAL A 211 12.58 -11.30 -9.31
N PHE A 212 12.34 -10.29 -10.13
CA PHE A 212 12.95 -10.14 -11.45
C PHE A 212 13.96 -8.99 -11.45
N ARG A 213 14.93 -9.04 -12.34
CA ARG A 213 15.95 -7.99 -12.48
C ARG A 213 15.31 -6.63 -12.70
N GLY A 214 15.73 -5.64 -11.91
CA GLY A 214 15.19 -4.29 -11.93
C GLY A 214 13.92 -4.08 -11.09
N MET A 215 13.32 -5.13 -10.54
CA MET A 215 12.21 -4.99 -9.60
C MET A 215 12.64 -4.13 -8.40
N LYS A 216 11.78 -3.20 -7.98
CA LYS A 216 12.03 -2.40 -6.79
C LYS A 216 12.05 -3.32 -5.56
N ALA A 217 13.19 -3.36 -4.88
CA ALA A 217 13.42 -4.27 -3.76
C ALA A 217 13.74 -3.55 -2.43
N GLY A 218 14.02 -2.25 -2.47
CA GLY A 218 14.25 -1.46 -1.25
C GLY A 218 14.15 0.04 -1.46
N ASP A 219 14.26 0.78 -0.36
CA ASP A 219 14.15 2.24 -0.31
C ASP A 219 15.02 2.77 0.85
N VAL A 220 16.00 3.64 0.54
CA VAL A 220 16.83 4.34 1.53
C VAL A 220 16.29 5.76 1.72
N ASP A 221 16.11 6.18 2.96
CA ASP A 221 15.67 7.54 3.30
C ASP A 221 16.86 8.41 3.72
N PRO A 222 17.26 9.40 2.92
CA PRO A 222 18.42 10.26 3.22
C PRO A 222 18.19 11.21 4.40
N ARG A 223 16.96 11.36 4.88
CA ARG A 223 16.65 12.19 6.05
C ARG A 223 17.11 11.58 7.37
N CYS A 224 17.51 10.29 7.38
CA CYS A 224 18.10 9.58 8.51
C CYS A 224 17.23 9.60 9.78
N LYS A 225 15.91 9.45 9.62
CA LYS A 225 14.95 9.42 10.73
C LYS A 225 14.35 8.03 10.90
N PRO A 226 14.80 7.23 11.88
CA PRO A 226 14.31 5.87 12.10
C PRO A 226 12.80 5.78 12.34
N GLU A 227 12.20 6.79 12.98
CA GLU A 227 10.76 6.87 13.22
C GLU A 227 9.92 6.87 11.93
N TYR A 228 10.51 7.28 10.79
CA TYR A 228 9.86 7.20 9.49
C TYR A 228 9.74 5.77 8.95
N CYS A 229 10.42 4.82 9.59
CA CYS A 229 10.29 3.41 9.23
C CYS A 229 9.01 2.79 9.78
N THR A 230 8.48 3.28 10.89
CA THR A 230 7.37 2.69 11.65
C THR A 230 6.08 3.51 11.59
N THR A 231 6.12 4.68 10.95
CA THR A 231 4.95 5.56 10.83
C THR A 231 4.50 5.70 9.37
N ALA A 232 3.21 5.86 9.17
CA ALA A 232 2.63 6.14 7.86
C ALA A 232 3.17 7.46 7.32
N SER A 233 3.53 7.49 6.03
CA SER A 233 4.11 8.70 5.43
C SER A 233 3.05 9.78 5.18
N ASP A 234 3.52 11.03 5.02
CA ASP A 234 2.74 12.15 4.52
C ASP A 234 1.90 11.78 3.30
N LYS A 235 2.52 11.09 2.33
CA LYS A 235 1.85 10.63 1.12
C LYS A 235 0.75 9.60 1.43
N ALA A 236 1.03 8.62 2.29
CA ALA A 236 0.06 7.59 2.65
C ALA A 236 -1.15 8.20 3.38
N LEU A 237 -0.90 9.16 4.27
CA LEU A 237 -1.96 9.86 5.00
C LEU A 237 -2.76 10.83 4.12
N ALA A 238 -2.11 11.52 3.16
CA ALA A 238 -2.81 12.39 2.20
C ALA A 238 -3.72 11.58 1.27
N VAL A 239 -3.21 10.49 0.69
CA VAL A 239 -3.99 9.58 -0.16
C VAL A 239 -5.15 8.96 0.63
N GLY A 240 -4.90 8.51 1.87
CA GLY A 240 -5.93 8.00 2.75
C GLY A 240 -6.98 9.05 3.12
N GLY A 241 -6.59 10.31 3.24
CA GLY A 241 -7.51 11.44 3.42
C GLY A 241 -8.46 11.61 2.24
N GLY A 242 -7.94 11.53 1.01
CA GLY A 242 -8.75 11.55 -0.21
C GLY A 242 -9.73 10.36 -0.30
N VAL A 243 -9.30 9.16 0.12
CA VAL A 243 -10.22 8.01 0.20
C VAL A 243 -11.35 8.29 1.18
N LEU A 244 -11.03 8.79 2.38
CA LEU A 244 -12.03 9.11 3.40
C LEU A 244 -13.00 10.19 2.90
N GLU A 245 -12.51 11.24 2.24
CA GLU A 245 -13.33 12.28 1.62
C GLU A 245 -14.30 11.67 0.60
N ALA A 246 -13.82 10.80 -0.30
CA ALA A 246 -14.66 10.17 -1.31
C ALA A 246 -15.74 9.27 -0.68
N VAL A 247 -15.40 8.53 0.36
CA VAL A 247 -16.37 7.69 1.11
C VAL A 247 -17.46 8.54 1.74
N LEU A 248 -17.08 9.61 2.43
CA LEU A 248 -18.04 10.51 3.10
C LEU A 248 -18.93 11.26 2.11
N HIS A 249 -18.36 11.71 0.99
CA HIS A 249 -19.12 12.43 -0.05
C HIS A 249 -20.30 11.60 -0.58
N LEU A 250 -20.05 10.34 -0.90
CA LEU A 250 -21.07 9.45 -1.44
C LEU A 250 -22.04 8.92 -0.39
N HIS A 251 -21.58 8.74 0.86
CA HIS A 251 -22.46 8.38 1.96
C HIS A 251 -23.53 9.46 2.22
N HIS A 252 -23.20 10.74 2.01
CA HIS A 252 -24.15 11.84 2.14
C HIS A 252 -25.10 11.95 0.95
N GLN A 253 -24.69 11.52 -0.25
CA GLN A 253 -25.57 11.54 -1.44
C GLN A 253 -26.61 10.41 -1.42
N HIS A 254 -26.33 9.31 -0.70
CA HIS A 254 -27.23 8.18 -0.54
C HIS A 254 -27.45 7.86 0.95
N PRO A 255 -28.07 8.79 1.73
CA PRO A 255 -28.37 8.47 3.12
C PRO A 255 -29.26 7.23 3.14
N LYS A 256 -28.83 6.19 3.87
CA LYS A 256 -29.71 5.03 4.13
C LYS A 256 -30.98 5.60 4.75
N THR A 257 -32.08 5.59 4.00
CA THR A 257 -33.40 5.82 4.58
C THR A 257 -33.59 4.75 5.64
N GLY A 258 -33.51 5.18 6.91
CA GLY A 258 -33.61 4.29 8.05
C GLY A 258 -34.90 3.44 7.97
N LYS A 259 -34.73 2.14 8.07
CA LYS A 259 -35.75 1.22 8.51
C LYS A 259 -35.33 0.66 9.85
#